data_90cd9254e47848b5409a7358c372e3de
#
_entry.id   90cd9254e47848b5409a7358c372e3de
#
_cell.length_a   1.000
_cell.length_b   1.000
_cell.length_c   1.000
_cell.angle_alpha   90.00
_cell.angle_beta   90.00
_cell.angle_gamma   90.00
#
_symmetry.space_group_name_H-M   'P 1'
#
loop_
_entity.id
_entity.type
_entity.pdbx_description
1 polymer ?
#
loop_
_entity_poly.entity_id
_entity_poly.type
_entity_poly.pdbx_seq_one_letter_code
_entity_poly.pdbx_strand_id
1 'polypeptide(L)'
;MFGKQFVTKFTDSGSCYMDYVLRTNALSKKYKDYKALNGLSMNVPKGAIYGFVGKNGAGKTTLIRLICGLQEPTSGEYTLYGTRNTDKEILKARRRMGAVVETPSIYLDMAAEDNLKQQYRILGLPSYDGLEDILKLVRLDKTGKKKAKHFSLGMRQRLGIAIALVGDPDFLVLDEPVNGLDPQGIIEMREIILKLNREQQITVLISSHILDELSRVATHYGFIDKGQMVKEISAKELDTACRKRIRVEVTNTRTLSRVLDGMNVEYAIVSDKVADVYAKIHVSKLTLALTKENCE
;
A
#
# COMPACT_ATOMS: atom_id res chain seq x y z
N MET A 1 10.94 -24.54 13.01
CA MET A 1 12.11 -23.72 13.41
C MET A 1 13.14 -23.76 12.29
N PHE A 2 13.07 -22.86 11.33
CA PHE A 2 14.12 -22.68 10.32
C PHE A 2 14.57 -21.24 10.38
N GLY A 3 15.69 -21.01 11.08
CA GLY A 3 16.36 -19.73 11.12
C GLY A 3 17.07 -19.46 9.82
N LYS A 4 16.56 -18.54 9.01
CA LYS A 4 17.34 -17.93 7.93
C LYS A 4 18.33 -16.95 8.54
N GLN A 5 19.61 -17.31 8.59
CA GLN A 5 20.69 -16.38 8.85
C GLN A 5 20.79 -15.39 7.68
N PHE A 6 20.48 -14.12 7.97
CA PHE A 6 20.76 -13.03 7.05
C PHE A 6 22.25 -12.67 7.11
N VAL A 7 22.97 -12.99 6.04
CA VAL A 7 24.32 -12.44 5.81
C VAL A 7 24.14 -11.04 5.21
N THR A 8 24.21 -10.01 6.04
CA THR A 8 24.36 -8.63 5.59
C THR A 8 25.78 -8.44 5.06
N LYS A 9 25.93 -8.43 3.73
CA LYS A 9 27.12 -7.86 3.11
C LYS A 9 27.01 -6.34 3.16
N PHE A 10 27.67 -5.73 4.13
CA PHE A 10 27.99 -4.31 4.07
C PHE A 10 29.11 -4.12 3.05
N THR A 11 28.82 -3.48 1.93
CA THR A 11 29.84 -2.86 1.08
C THR A 11 29.78 -1.36 1.34
N ASP A 12 30.92 -0.84 1.77
CA ASP A 12 31.20 0.57 2.02
C ASP A 12 30.99 1.38 0.76
N SER A 13 29.87 2.08 0.66
CA SER A 13 29.70 3.35 -0.09
C SER A 13 28.32 3.88 0.26
N GLY A 14 28.26 5.04 0.93
CA GLY A 14 27.09 5.64 1.55
C GLY A 14 25.93 6.09 0.61
N SER A 15 25.41 5.17 -0.18
CA SER A 15 24.15 5.27 -0.91
C SER A 15 23.26 4.15 -0.40
N CYS A 16 22.21 4.49 0.34
CA CYS A 16 21.17 3.56 0.74
C CYS A 16 20.40 3.14 -0.53
N TYR A 17 20.88 2.07 -1.20
CA TYR A 17 20.15 1.48 -2.32
C TYR A 17 18.86 0.87 -1.77
N MET A 18 17.74 1.57 -1.97
CA MET A 18 16.43 0.96 -1.74
C MET A 18 16.27 -0.23 -2.70
N ASP A 19 16.07 -1.41 -2.11
CA ASP A 19 15.78 -2.63 -2.86
C ASP A 19 14.28 -2.61 -3.24
N TYR A 20 13.98 -2.63 -4.53
CA TYR A 20 12.61 -2.57 -5.04
C TYR A 20 12.13 -3.95 -5.48
N VAL A 21 10.95 -4.35 -5.02
CA VAL A 21 10.31 -5.60 -5.45
C VAL A 21 9.65 -5.45 -6.82
N LEU A 22 9.08 -4.27 -7.10
CA LEU A 22 8.47 -3.93 -8.38
C LEU A 22 8.97 -2.55 -8.82
N ARG A 23 9.35 -2.44 -10.08
CA ARG A 23 9.58 -1.15 -10.76
C ARG A 23 8.90 -1.17 -12.11
N THR A 24 8.28 -0.06 -12.49
CA THR A 24 7.77 0.13 -13.85
C THR A 24 8.48 1.31 -14.50
N ASN A 25 8.71 1.23 -15.80
CA ASN A 25 9.37 2.27 -16.57
C ASN A 25 8.54 2.57 -17.82
N ALA A 26 7.95 3.75 -17.87
CA ALA A 26 7.08 4.23 -18.95
C ALA A 26 6.03 3.19 -19.41
N LEU A 27 5.49 2.41 -18.45
CA LEU A 27 4.59 1.30 -18.72
C LEU A 27 3.27 1.80 -19.31
N SER A 28 2.87 1.26 -20.45
CA SER A 28 1.66 1.69 -21.15
C SER A 28 0.80 0.50 -21.55
N LYS A 29 -0.53 0.69 -21.48
CA LYS A 29 -1.51 -0.27 -21.97
C LYS A 29 -2.61 0.45 -22.73
N LYS A 30 -2.78 0.07 -24.00
CA LYS A 30 -3.81 0.60 -24.89
C LYS A 30 -4.81 -0.51 -25.23
N TYR A 31 -6.09 -0.20 -25.16
CA TYR A 31 -7.21 -1.02 -25.62
C TYR A 31 -7.91 -0.27 -26.75
N LYS A 32 -7.70 -0.66 -28.00
CA LYS A 32 -8.18 0.07 -29.19
C LYS A 32 -7.75 1.56 -29.08
N ASP A 33 -8.70 2.48 -28.88
CA ASP A 33 -8.44 3.91 -28.78
C ASP A 33 -8.28 4.42 -27.34
N TYR A 34 -8.54 3.57 -26.34
CA TYR A 34 -8.42 3.94 -24.92
C TYR A 34 -7.06 3.56 -24.35
N LYS A 35 -6.34 4.54 -23.80
CA LYS A 35 -5.10 4.32 -23.06
C LYS A 35 -5.41 4.16 -21.57
N ALA A 36 -5.39 2.92 -21.10
CA ALA A 36 -5.61 2.61 -19.68
C ALA A 36 -4.39 2.94 -18.80
N LEU A 37 -3.18 2.76 -19.35
CA LEU A 37 -1.93 3.25 -18.78
C LEU A 37 -1.18 4.03 -19.84
N ASN A 38 -0.55 5.15 -19.45
CA ASN A 38 0.13 6.08 -20.35
C ASN A 38 1.48 6.51 -19.75
N GLY A 39 2.49 5.68 -19.96
CA GLY A 39 3.86 5.97 -19.50
C GLY A 39 4.03 5.92 -17.99
N LEU A 40 3.34 5.01 -17.29
CA LEU A 40 3.37 4.89 -15.84
C LEU A 40 4.74 4.40 -15.36
N SER A 41 5.40 5.17 -14.50
CA SER A 41 6.63 4.79 -13.80
C SER A 41 6.39 4.82 -12.29
N MET A 42 6.71 3.72 -11.60
CA MET A 42 6.57 3.60 -10.14
C MET A 42 7.60 2.64 -9.56
N ASN A 43 7.83 2.75 -8.25
CA ASN A 43 8.79 1.95 -7.54
C ASN A 43 8.20 1.47 -6.20
N VAL A 44 8.08 0.15 -6.01
CA VAL A 44 7.59 -0.45 -4.77
C VAL A 44 8.78 -0.93 -3.95
N PRO A 45 9.11 -0.26 -2.82
CA PRO A 45 10.21 -0.70 -1.96
C PRO A 45 9.90 -2.05 -1.32
N LYS A 46 10.93 -2.89 -1.17
CA LYS A 46 10.83 -4.16 -0.44
C LYS A 46 10.47 -3.90 1.03
N GLY A 47 9.56 -4.70 1.57
CA GLY A 47 9.06 -4.56 2.93
C GLY A 47 8.05 -3.43 3.13
N ALA A 48 7.70 -2.68 2.07
CA ALA A 48 6.69 -1.64 2.15
C ALA A 48 5.27 -2.20 2.10
N ILE A 49 4.33 -1.47 2.71
CA ILE A 49 2.91 -1.52 2.34
C ILE A 49 2.69 -0.31 1.42
N TYR A 50 2.56 -0.58 0.12
CA TYR A 50 2.44 0.44 -0.91
C TYR A 50 0.96 0.64 -1.28
N GLY A 51 0.40 1.79 -0.95
CA GLY A 51 -0.96 2.20 -1.31
C GLY A 51 -1.00 2.81 -2.71
N PHE A 52 -1.69 2.16 -3.63
CA PHE A 52 -1.88 2.64 -5.01
C PHE A 52 -3.25 3.29 -5.14
N VAL A 53 -3.29 4.62 -5.08
CA VAL A 53 -4.50 5.43 -4.92
C VAL A 53 -4.91 6.06 -6.23
N GLY A 54 -6.17 5.93 -6.60
CA GLY A 54 -6.72 6.61 -7.77
C GLY A 54 -8.20 6.34 -7.98
N LYS A 55 -8.89 7.21 -8.68
CA LYS A 55 -10.32 7.07 -8.99
C LYS A 55 -10.61 5.77 -9.76
N ASN A 56 -11.87 5.38 -9.78
CA ASN A 56 -12.31 4.27 -10.64
C ASN A 56 -12.00 4.61 -12.11
N GLY A 57 -11.44 3.63 -12.85
CA GLY A 57 -10.99 3.84 -14.22
C GLY A 57 -9.61 4.51 -14.36
N ALA A 58 -8.90 4.87 -13.28
CA ALA A 58 -7.59 5.49 -13.36
C ALA A 58 -6.48 4.57 -13.89
N GLY A 59 -6.70 3.24 -13.98
CA GLY A 59 -5.73 2.28 -14.49
C GLY A 59 -5.17 1.30 -13.45
N LYS A 60 -5.64 1.34 -12.18
CA LYS A 60 -5.14 0.51 -11.07
C LYS A 60 -5.19 -0.98 -11.39
N THR A 61 -6.36 -1.51 -11.69
CA THR A 61 -6.54 -2.94 -12.03
C THR A 61 -5.77 -3.32 -13.30
N THR A 62 -5.65 -2.39 -14.26
CA THR A 62 -4.84 -2.64 -15.47
C THR A 62 -3.37 -2.86 -15.13
N LEU A 63 -2.77 -2.01 -14.28
CA LEU A 63 -1.41 -2.22 -13.80
C LEU A 63 -1.28 -3.60 -13.12
N ILE A 64 -2.19 -3.90 -12.19
CA ILE A 64 -2.19 -5.17 -11.45
C ILE A 64 -2.24 -6.37 -12.40
N ARG A 65 -3.11 -6.33 -13.40
CA ARG A 65 -3.19 -7.40 -14.42
C ARG A 65 -1.90 -7.57 -15.22
N LEU A 66 -1.19 -6.48 -15.53
CA LEU A 66 0.10 -6.55 -16.24
C LEU A 66 1.17 -7.22 -15.37
N ILE A 67 1.34 -6.79 -14.12
CA ILE A 67 2.38 -7.34 -13.23
C ILE A 67 2.10 -8.81 -12.87
N CYS A 68 0.82 -9.18 -12.74
CA CYS A 68 0.40 -10.58 -12.55
C CYS A 68 0.57 -11.45 -13.81
N GLY A 69 0.87 -10.84 -14.98
CA GLY A 69 1.01 -11.55 -16.24
C GLY A 69 -0.31 -12.02 -16.86
N LEU A 70 -1.43 -11.44 -16.41
CA LEU A 70 -2.75 -11.69 -16.99
C LEU A 70 -2.94 -10.95 -18.33
N GLN A 71 -2.09 -9.97 -18.59
CA GLN A 71 -2.06 -9.18 -19.82
C GLN A 71 -0.62 -8.74 -20.11
N GLU A 72 -0.34 -8.45 -21.39
CA GLU A 72 0.93 -7.89 -21.81
C GLU A 72 0.85 -6.36 -21.97
N PRO A 73 1.92 -5.61 -21.66
CA PRO A 73 1.97 -4.17 -21.92
C PRO A 73 1.98 -3.88 -23.43
N THR A 74 1.50 -2.70 -23.80
CA THR A 74 1.60 -2.21 -25.20
C THR A 74 3.00 -1.62 -25.46
N SER A 75 3.57 -0.94 -24.46
CA SER A 75 4.95 -0.41 -24.48
C SER A 75 5.44 -0.17 -23.05
N GLY A 76 6.74 0.11 -22.92
CA GLY A 76 7.40 0.21 -21.62
C GLY A 76 7.64 -1.17 -21.00
N GLU A 77 8.21 -1.18 -19.82
CA GLU A 77 8.61 -2.40 -19.14
C GLU A 77 8.36 -2.34 -17.64
N TYR A 78 8.35 -3.49 -17.00
CA TYR A 78 8.44 -3.60 -15.55
C TYR A 78 9.43 -4.67 -15.13
N THR A 79 9.93 -4.56 -13.93
CA THR A 79 10.77 -5.57 -13.29
C THR A 79 10.14 -6.05 -12.00
N LEU A 80 10.20 -7.38 -11.78
CA LEU A 80 9.91 -8.00 -10.48
C LEU A 80 11.21 -8.57 -9.93
N TYR A 81 11.64 -8.13 -8.75
CA TYR A 81 12.91 -8.52 -8.13
C TYR A 81 14.11 -8.35 -9.08
N GLY A 82 14.08 -7.29 -9.90
CA GLY A 82 15.10 -7.02 -10.92
C GLY A 82 14.97 -7.80 -12.24
N THR A 83 14.07 -8.78 -12.32
CA THR A 83 13.81 -9.55 -13.55
C THR A 83 12.79 -8.80 -14.43
N ARG A 84 13.14 -8.55 -15.69
CA ARG A 84 12.25 -7.84 -16.63
C ARG A 84 11.07 -8.71 -17.06
N ASN A 85 9.94 -8.05 -17.35
CA ASN A 85 8.75 -8.72 -17.87
C ASN A 85 8.96 -9.45 -19.22
N THR A 86 9.99 -9.08 -19.97
CA THR A 86 10.39 -9.71 -21.25
C THR A 86 11.30 -10.92 -21.06
N ASP A 87 11.89 -11.10 -19.89
CA ASP A 87 12.83 -12.19 -19.62
C ASP A 87 12.08 -13.51 -19.35
N LYS A 88 12.62 -14.62 -19.79
CA LYS A 88 12.02 -15.97 -19.52
C LYS A 88 11.91 -16.28 -18.03
N GLU A 89 12.79 -15.72 -17.22
CA GLU A 89 12.84 -15.90 -15.78
C GLU A 89 11.70 -15.17 -15.03
N ILE A 90 10.93 -14.31 -15.71
CA ILE A 90 9.81 -13.58 -15.07
C ILE A 90 8.78 -14.51 -14.45
N LEU A 91 8.59 -15.72 -15.00
CA LEU A 91 7.69 -16.72 -14.44
C LEU A 91 8.14 -17.20 -13.05
N LYS A 92 9.47 -17.31 -12.83
CA LYS A 92 10.02 -17.66 -11.51
C LYS A 92 9.83 -16.49 -10.53
N ALA A 93 10.00 -15.25 -10.98
CA ALA A 93 9.74 -14.07 -10.18
C ALA A 93 8.25 -13.99 -9.75
N ARG A 94 7.31 -14.23 -10.67
CA ARG A 94 5.87 -14.24 -10.38
C ARG A 94 5.45 -15.34 -9.41
N ARG A 95 6.15 -16.49 -9.35
CA ARG A 95 5.86 -17.55 -8.36
C ARG A 95 6.10 -17.11 -6.91
N ARG A 96 6.88 -16.05 -6.70
CA ARG A 96 7.12 -15.44 -5.39
C ARG A 96 6.04 -14.41 -5.01
N MET A 97 5.04 -14.22 -5.87
CA MET A 97 3.98 -13.24 -5.69
C MET A 97 2.64 -13.93 -5.48
N GLY A 98 1.89 -13.50 -4.46
CA GLY A 98 0.47 -13.80 -4.31
C GLY A 98 -0.36 -12.64 -4.82
N ALA A 99 -1.53 -12.90 -5.40
CA ALA A 99 -2.40 -11.83 -5.88
C ALA A 99 -3.88 -12.14 -5.68
N VAL A 100 -4.65 -11.12 -5.33
CA VAL A 100 -6.11 -11.11 -5.38
C VAL A 100 -6.51 -9.96 -6.31
N VAL A 101 -7.02 -10.30 -7.50
CA VAL A 101 -7.37 -9.33 -8.54
C VAL A 101 -8.88 -9.28 -8.66
N GLU A 102 -9.48 -8.11 -8.42
CA GLU A 102 -10.94 -7.89 -8.42
C GLU A 102 -11.66 -8.80 -7.40
N THR A 103 -12.25 -9.92 -7.86
CA THR A 103 -12.94 -10.89 -7.00
C THR A 103 -12.05 -12.08 -6.72
N PRO A 104 -12.01 -12.58 -5.46
CA PRO A 104 -11.26 -13.78 -5.13
C PRO A 104 -11.72 -15.00 -5.95
N SER A 105 -10.78 -15.69 -6.57
CA SER A 105 -11.04 -16.95 -7.29
C SER A 105 -11.17 -18.09 -6.26
N ILE A 106 -12.39 -18.34 -5.78
CA ILE A 106 -12.69 -19.34 -4.77
C ILE A 106 -13.71 -20.38 -5.29
N TYR A 107 -13.56 -21.61 -4.84
CA TYR A 107 -14.54 -22.68 -5.09
C TYR A 107 -15.68 -22.56 -4.09
N LEU A 108 -16.82 -22.02 -4.53
CA LEU A 108 -17.96 -21.68 -3.68
C LEU A 108 -18.58 -22.88 -2.96
N ASP A 109 -18.52 -24.08 -3.56
CA ASP A 109 -19.07 -25.32 -2.99
C ASP A 109 -18.09 -26.06 -2.08
N MET A 110 -16.89 -25.53 -1.87
CA MET A 110 -15.86 -26.06 -0.98
C MET A 110 -15.79 -25.27 0.32
N ALA A 111 -15.32 -25.93 1.41
CA ALA A 111 -14.95 -25.26 2.65
C ALA A 111 -13.65 -24.45 2.47
N ALA A 112 -13.29 -23.59 3.45
CA ALA A 112 -12.06 -22.82 3.41
C ALA A 112 -10.82 -23.72 3.30
N GLU A 113 -10.75 -24.75 4.13
CA GLU A 113 -9.66 -25.74 4.12
C GLU A 113 -9.51 -26.44 2.77
N ASP A 114 -10.63 -26.85 2.15
CA ASP A 114 -10.61 -27.53 0.85
C ASP A 114 -10.16 -26.60 -0.29
N ASN A 115 -10.54 -25.32 -0.24
CA ASN A 115 -10.05 -24.29 -1.15
C ASN A 115 -8.52 -24.17 -1.07
N LEU A 116 -7.96 -24.11 0.13
CA LEU A 116 -6.52 -24.05 0.32
C LEU A 116 -5.85 -25.35 -0.18
N LYS A 117 -6.35 -26.51 0.19
CA LYS A 117 -5.82 -27.80 -0.29
C LYS A 117 -5.79 -27.88 -1.81
N GLN A 118 -6.82 -27.34 -2.47
CA GLN A 118 -6.85 -27.27 -3.93
C GLN A 118 -5.72 -26.39 -4.47
N GLN A 119 -5.44 -25.24 -3.83
CA GLN A 119 -4.34 -24.35 -4.23
C GLN A 119 -2.97 -25.02 -4.02
N TYR A 120 -2.76 -25.73 -2.92
CA TYR A 120 -1.53 -26.52 -2.71
C TYR A 120 -1.29 -27.51 -3.85
N ARG A 121 -2.36 -28.23 -4.29
CA ARG A 121 -2.27 -29.17 -5.42
C ARG A 121 -1.95 -28.45 -6.74
N ILE A 122 -2.59 -27.31 -7.02
CA ILE A 122 -2.33 -26.51 -8.23
C ILE A 122 -0.87 -26.06 -8.29
N LEU A 123 -0.29 -25.67 -7.15
CA LEU A 123 1.12 -25.29 -7.05
C LEU A 123 2.10 -26.45 -7.04
N GLY A 124 1.58 -27.71 -6.97
CA GLY A 124 2.42 -28.92 -6.91
C GLY A 124 3.19 -29.05 -5.59
N LEU A 125 2.66 -28.50 -4.48
CA LEU A 125 3.31 -28.58 -3.18
C LEU A 125 3.14 -30.00 -2.59
N PRO A 126 4.20 -30.58 -1.98
CA PRO A 126 4.19 -31.98 -1.56
C PRO A 126 3.36 -32.27 -0.30
N SER A 127 3.08 -31.24 0.49
CA SER A 127 2.33 -31.34 1.75
C SER A 127 1.41 -30.13 1.93
N TYR A 128 0.56 -30.16 2.96
CA TYR A 128 -0.31 -29.05 3.36
C TYR A 128 0.27 -28.29 4.57
N ASP A 129 1.58 -28.26 4.69
CA ASP A 129 2.25 -27.58 5.81
C ASP A 129 1.92 -26.07 5.82
N GLY A 130 1.63 -25.54 7.02
CA GLY A 130 1.23 -24.15 7.19
C GLY A 130 -0.23 -23.82 6.86
N LEU A 131 -1.03 -24.78 6.35
CA LEU A 131 -2.44 -24.53 6.00
C LEU A 131 -3.26 -24.03 7.19
N GLU A 132 -3.12 -24.66 8.35
CA GLU A 132 -3.83 -24.25 9.57
C GLU A 132 -3.41 -22.85 10.03
N ASP A 133 -2.12 -22.52 9.92
CA ASP A 133 -1.60 -21.22 10.30
C ASP A 133 -2.11 -20.10 9.37
N ILE A 134 -2.20 -20.40 8.07
CA ILE A 134 -2.85 -19.49 7.10
C ILE A 134 -4.32 -19.27 7.48
N LEU A 135 -5.08 -20.34 7.79
CA LEU A 135 -6.49 -20.22 8.19
C LEU A 135 -6.65 -19.39 9.49
N LYS A 136 -5.78 -19.62 10.48
CA LYS A 136 -5.76 -18.82 11.72
C LYS A 136 -5.43 -17.37 11.44
N LEU A 137 -4.43 -17.11 10.59
CA LEU A 137 -4.03 -15.76 10.21
C LEU A 137 -5.19 -14.95 9.63
N VAL A 138 -5.94 -15.56 8.70
CA VAL A 138 -7.10 -14.92 8.06
C VAL A 138 -8.41 -15.09 8.85
N ARG A 139 -8.37 -15.65 10.05
CA ARG A 139 -9.53 -15.88 10.94
C ARG A 139 -10.65 -16.73 10.30
N LEU A 140 -10.27 -17.77 9.60
CA LEU A 140 -11.18 -18.76 9.01
C LEU A 140 -11.02 -20.16 9.60
N ASP A 141 -10.16 -20.34 10.60
CA ASP A 141 -9.89 -21.60 11.30
C ASP A 141 -11.13 -22.22 11.95
N LYS A 142 -12.09 -21.38 12.39
CA LYS A 142 -13.33 -21.82 13.05
C LYS A 142 -14.51 -22.05 12.10
N THR A 143 -14.30 -21.99 10.79
CA THR A 143 -15.38 -22.16 9.81
C THR A 143 -15.75 -23.62 9.56
N GLY A 144 -14.87 -24.55 9.90
CA GLY A 144 -15.08 -25.99 9.74
C GLY A 144 -15.47 -26.37 8.31
N LYS A 145 -16.53 -27.15 8.17
CA LYS A 145 -17.05 -27.62 6.86
C LYS A 145 -18.02 -26.63 6.17
N LYS A 146 -18.19 -25.41 6.70
CA LYS A 146 -19.06 -24.40 6.08
C LYS A 146 -18.54 -24.05 4.69
N LYS A 147 -19.40 -24.19 3.68
CA LYS A 147 -19.05 -23.88 2.27
C LYS A 147 -18.88 -22.37 2.04
N ALA A 148 -17.92 -22.01 1.18
CA ALA A 148 -17.60 -20.61 0.86
C ALA A 148 -18.78 -19.82 0.27
N LYS A 149 -19.75 -20.47 -0.37
CA LYS A 149 -20.99 -19.79 -0.83
C LYS A 149 -21.81 -19.18 0.31
N HIS A 150 -21.66 -19.66 1.54
CA HIS A 150 -22.34 -19.12 2.73
C HIS A 150 -21.45 -18.16 3.53
N PHE A 151 -20.28 -17.79 3.01
CA PHE A 151 -19.41 -16.78 3.62
C PHE A 151 -19.93 -15.38 3.33
N SER A 152 -19.72 -14.46 4.28
CA SER A 152 -19.87 -13.04 4.03
C SER A 152 -18.85 -12.56 2.99
N LEU A 153 -19.04 -11.36 2.44
CA LEU A 153 -18.08 -10.77 1.53
C LEU A 153 -16.67 -10.70 2.15
N GLY A 154 -16.56 -10.22 3.40
CA GLY A 154 -15.29 -10.16 4.12
C GLY A 154 -14.64 -11.54 4.34
N MET A 155 -15.42 -12.57 4.64
CA MET A 155 -14.90 -13.93 4.72
C MET A 155 -14.39 -14.44 3.36
N ARG A 156 -15.06 -14.12 2.26
CA ARG A 156 -14.58 -14.47 0.90
C ARG A 156 -13.31 -13.73 0.54
N GLN A 157 -13.21 -12.44 0.85
CA GLN A 157 -11.99 -11.65 0.64
C GLN A 157 -10.81 -12.23 1.45
N ARG A 158 -11.03 -12.57 2.71
CA ARG A 158 -10.01 -13.21 3.56
C ARG A 158 -9.60 -14.59 3.05
N LEU A 159 -10.54 -15.37 2.52
CA LEU A 159 -10.23 -16.65 1.86
C LEU A 159 -9.38 -16.45 0.59
N GLY A 160 -9.66 -15.41 -0.21
CA GLY A 160 -8.84 -15.04 -1.36
C GLY A 160 -7.39 -14.73 -0.96
N ILE A 161 -7.20 -13.96 0.13
CA ILE A 161 -5.87 -13.70 0.68
C ILE A 161 -5.21 -15.00 1.14
N ALA A 162 -5.95 -15.88 1.85
CA ALA A 162 -5.43 -17.17 2.29
C ALA A 162 -4.90 -18.00 1.11
N ILE A 163 -5.65 -18.05 0.00
CA ILE A 163 -5.24 -18.74 -1.23
C ILE A 163 -3.98 -18.10 -1.83
N ALA A 164 -3.91 -16.77 -1.85
CA ALA A 164 -2.75 -16.02 -2.36
C ALA A 164 -1.49 -16.23 -1.50
N LEU A 165 -1.64 -16.60 -0.23
CA LEU A 165 -0.52 -16.88 0.68
C LEU A 165 0.04 -18.31 0.54
N VAL A 166 -0.69 -19.22 -0.11
CA VAL A 166 -0.18 -20.57 -0.39
C VAL A 166 1.05 -20.46 -1.31
N GLY A 167 2.15 -21.06 -0.92
CA GLY A 167 3.42 -20.96 -1.65
C GLY A 167 4.39 -19.95 -1.06
N ASP A 168 4.08 -19.38 0.10
CA ASP A 168 4.95 -18.50 0.90
C ASP A 168 5.47 -17.29 0.08
N PRO A 169 4.57 -16.44 -0.48
CA PRO A 169 4.99 -15.28 -1.26
C PRO A 169 5.65 -14.22 -0.37
N ASP A 170 6.65 -13.53 -0.91
CA ASP A 170 7.24 -12.35 -0.27
C ASP A 170 6.71 -11.02 -0.83
N PHE A 171 5.82 -11.08 -1.83
CA PHE A 171 5.08 -9.95 -2.38
C PHE A 171 3.60 -10.31 -2.57
N LEU A 172 2.72 -9.51 -1.99
CA LEU A 172 1.26 -9.68 -2.08
C LEU A 172 0.62 -8.47 -2.79
N VAL A 173 -0.20 -8.75 -3.79
CA VAL A 173 -0.91 -7.73 -4.58
C VAL A 173 -2.41 -7.86 -4.34
N LEU A 174 -3.03 -6.79 -3.85
CA LEU A 174 -4.45 -6.76 -3.48
C LEU A 174 -5.18 -5.65 -4.24
N ASP A 175 -6.11 -6.02 -5.10
CA ASP A 175 -6.93 -5.07 -5.85
C ASP A 175 -8.23 -4.77 -5.10
N GLU A 176 -8.35 -3.55 -4.55
CA GLU A 176 -9.53 -3.06 -3.82
C GLU A 176 -10.03 -4.03 -2.70
N PRO A 177 -9.15 -4.55 -1.81
CA PRO A 177 -9.48 -5.67 -0.92
C PRO A 177 -10.54 -5.34 0.14
N VAL A 178 -10.80 -4.06 0.40
CA VAL A 178 -11.78 -3.61 1.41
C VAL A 178 -13.08 -3.09 0.79
N ASN A 179 -13.17 -3.06 -0.55
CA ASN A 179 -14.34 -2.54 -1.24
C ASN A 179 -15.60 -3.33 -0.90
N GLY A 180 -16.65 -2.62 -0.44
CA GLY A 180 -17.94 -3.23 -0.07
C GLY A 180 -17.95 -3.97 1.25
N LEU A 181 -16.87 -3.92 2.05
CA LEU A 181 -16.86 -4.47 3.40
C LEU A 181 -17.58 -3.54 4.38
N ASP A 182 -18.16 -4.13 5.41
CA ASP A 182 -18.62 -3.40 6.58
C ASP A 182 -17.44 -2.86 7.42
N PRO A 183 -17.66 -1.90 8.33
CA PRO A 183 -16.58 -1.31 9.11
C PRO A 183 -15.73 -2.32 9.89
N GLN A 184 -16.35 -3.39 10.39
CA GLN A 184 -15.66 -4.45 11.11
C GLN A 184 -14.75 -5.26 10.15
N GLY A 185 -15.24 -5.59 8.96
CA GLY A 185 -14.46 -6.28 7.92
C GLY A 185 -13.26 -5.49 7.45
N ILE A 186 -13.39 -4.15 7.36
CA ILE A 186 -12.27 -3.25 7.04
C ILE A 186 -11.18 -3.32 8.12
N ILE A 187 -11.58 -3.30 9.42
CA ILE A 187 -10.64 -3.40 10.55
C ILE A 187 -9.90 -4.74 10.49
N GLU A 188 -10.63 -5.85 10.34
CA GLU A 188 -10.05 -7.19 10.28
C GLU A 188 -9.07 -7.35 9.09
N MET A 189 -9.46 -6.84 7.91
CA MET A 189 -8.59 -6.85 6.73
C MET A 189 -7.29 -6.08 6.98
N ARG A 190 -7.39 -4.91 7.59
CA ARG A 190 -6.25 -4.07 7.96
C ARG A 190 -5.29 -4.79 8.91
N GLU A 191 -5.81 -5.43 9.95
CA GLU A 191 -5.00 -6.18 10.91
C GLU A 191 -4.25 -7.34 10.24
N ILE A 192 -4.91 -8.06 9.32
CA ILE A 192 -4.27 -9.13 8.54
C ILE A 192 -3.11 -8.56 7.72
N ILE A 193 -3.32 -7.47 6.98
CA ILE A 193 -2.30 -6.84 6.14
C ILE A 193 -1.11 -6.37 6.98
N LEU A 194 -1.37 -5.70 8.12
CA LEU A 194 -0.31 -5.27 9.02
C LEU A 194 0.48 -6.44 9.61
N LYS A 195 -0.20 -7.52 9.96
CA LYS A 195 0.42 -8.74 10.50
C LYS A 195 1.33 -9.40 9.46
N LEU A 196 0.84 -9.55 8.22
CA LEU A 196 1.62 -10.10 7.10
C LEU A 196 2.90 -9.28 6.85
N ASN A 197 2.79 -7.97 6.86
CA ASN A 197 3.96 -7.12 6.63
C ASN A 197 4.94 -7.13 7.81
N ARG A 198 4.46 -6.97 9.05
CA ARG A 198 5.32 -6.83 10.23
C ARG A 198 5.95 -8.14 10.68
N GLU A 199 5.17 -9.23 10.72
CA GLU A 199 5.62 -10.51 11.24
C GLU A 199 6.26 -11.40 10.18
N GLN A 200 5.77 -11.34 8.93
CA GLN A 200 6.26 -12.19 7.83
C GLN A 200 7.10 -11.43 6.80
N GLN A 201 7.29 -10.11 7.00
CA GLN A 201 8.07 -9.25 6.11
C GLN A 201 7.61 -9.25 4.65
N ILE A 202 6.31 -9.52 4.42
CA ILE A 202 5.72 -9.51 3.09
C ILE A 202 5.57 -8.07 2.61
N THR A 203 6.07 -7.77 1.43
CA THR A 203 5.77 -6.52 0.74
C THR A 203 4.35 -6.56 0.24
N VAL A 204 3.57 -5.48 0.40
CA VAL A 204 2.17 -5.47 -0.02
C VAL A 204 1.90 -4.29 -0.94
N LEU A 205 1.30 -4.54 -2.10
CA LEU A 205 0.73 -3.52 -2.98
C LEU A 205 -0.80 -3.59 -2.86
N ILE A 206 -1.41 -2.48 -2.44
CA ILE A 206 -2.86 -2.39 -2.25
C ILE A 206 -3.41 -1.28 -3.12
N SER A 207 -4.34 -1.58 -4.01
CA SER A 207 -5.10 -0.55 -4.71
C SER A 207 -6.32 -0.10 -3.89
N SER A 208 -6.63 1.19 -3.91
CA SER A 208 -7.89 1.74 -3.41
C SER A 208 -8.24 3.04 -4.12
N HIS A 209 -9.51 3.37 -4.16
CA HIS A 209 -10.00 4.69 -4.58
C HIS A 209 -10.23 5.62 -3.37
N ILE A 210 -10.03 5.15 -2.14
CA ILE A 210 -10.23 5.88 -0.89
C ILE A 210 -8.90 5.96 -0.14
N LEU A 211 -8.34 7.16 -0.02
CA LEU A 211 -7.05 7.39 0.66
C LEU A 211 -7.13 7.05 2.16
N ASP A 212 -8.26 7.36 2.81
CA ASP A 212 -8.43 7.14 4.27
C ASP A 212 -8.32 5.66 4.66
N GLU A 213 -8.75 4.74 3.78
CA GLU A 213 -8.61 3.30 4.00
C GLU A 213 -7.14 2.87 4.09
N LEU A 214 -6.28 3.48 3.27
CA LEU A 214 -4.86 3.17 3.20
C LEU A 214 -4.02 3.95 4.20
N SER A 215 -4.51 5.12 4.66
CA SER A 215 -3.76 6.02 5.55
C SER A 215 -3.33 5.38 6.88
N ARG A 216 -4.02 4.31 7.28
CA ARG A 216 -3.75 3.59 8.52
C ARG A 216 -2.84 2.37 8.36
N VAL A 217 -2.46 2.02 7.13
CA VAL A 217 -1.65 0.83 6.86
C VAL A 217 -0.46 1.11 5.95
N ALA A 218 -0.62 1.98 4.95
CA ALA A 218 0.41 2.20 3.96
C ALA A 218 1.62 2.96 4.51
N THR A 219 2.80 2.54 4.06
CA THR A 219 4.09 3.20 4.35
C THR A 219 4.52 4.10 3.18
N HIS A 220 4.04 3.79 1.99
CA HIS A 220 4.30 4.52 0.75
C HIS A 220 3.02 4.63 -0.08
N TYR A 221 2.93 5.67 -0.90
CA TYR A 221 1.78 5.93 -1.75
C TYR A 221 2.21 6.24 -3.17
N GLY A 222 1.47 5.70 -4.15
CA GLY A 222 1.48 6.13 -5.54
C GLY A 222 0.09 6.64 -5.93
N PHE A 223 0.01 7.88 -6.37
CA PHE A 223 -1.23 8.49 -6.84
C PHE A 223 -1.31 8.39 -8.36
N ILE A 224 -2.36 7.73 -8.87
CA ILE A 224 -2.60 7.58 -10.31
C ILE A 224 -3.84 8.34 -10.75
N ASP A 225 -3.73 9.06 -11.86
CA ASP A 225 -4.87 9.63 -12.58
C ASP A 225 -4.69 9.42 -14.09
N LYS A 226 -5.77 9.04 -14.77
CA LYS A 226 -5.80 8.83 -16.24
C LYS A 226 -4.62 8.02 -16.78
N GLY A 227 -4.25 6.96 -16.06
CA GLY A 227 -3.17 6.06 -16.45
C GLY A 227 -1.75 6.57 -16.24
N GLN A 228 -1.57 7.71 -15.59
CA GLN A 228 -0.26 8.31 -15.31
C GLN A 228 -0.02 8.41 -13.81
N MET A 229 1.24 8.22 -13.39
CA MET A 229 1.65 8.50 -12.03
C MET A 229 1.67 10.02 -11.81
N VAL A 230 0.86 10.48 -10.85
CA VAL A 230 0.81 11.89 -10.44
C VAL A 230 1.90 12.18 -9.41
N LYS A 231 2.05 11.29 -8.44
CA LYS A 231 3.03 11.45 -7.35
C LYS A 231 3.31 10.12 -6.67
N GLU A 232 4.57 9.90 -6.30
CA GLU A 232 4.98 8.90 -5.31
C GLU A 232 5.48 9.62 -4.05
N ILE A 233 5.11 9.14 -2.87
CA ILE A 233 5.43 9.79 -1.59
C ILE A 233 5.41 8.77 -0.46
N SER A 234 6.28 8.91 0.52
CA SER A 234 6.20 8.13 1.76
C SER A 234 5.05 8.61 2.66
N ALA A 235 4.57 7.76 3.58
CA ALA A 235 3.56 8.15 4.56
C ALA A 235 4.02 9.34 5.42
N LYS A 236 5.31 9.37 5.79
CA LYS A 236 5.89 10.47 6.58
C LYS A 236 5.87 11.80 5.83
N GLU A 237 6.21 11.78 4.54
CA GLU A 237 6.15 12.99 3.71
C GLU A 237 4.71 13.42 3.45
N LEU A 238 3.78 12.45 3.28
CA LEU A 238 2.35 12.74 3.13
C LEU A 238 1.78 13.40 4.39
N ASP A 239 2.07 12.84 5.57
CA ASP A 239 1.66 13.41 6.85
C ASP A 239 2.19 14.85 7.02
N THR A 240 3.45 15.07 6.65
CA THR A 240 4.04 16.42 6.69
C THR A 240 3.33 17.36 5.73
N ALA A 241 3.03 16.93 4.51
CA ALA A 241 2.36 17.73 3.49
C ALA A 241 0.88 18.03 3.84
N CYS A 242 0.20 17.06 4.51
CA CYS A 242 -1.21 17.17 4.91
C CYS A 242 -1.38 17.70 6.33
N ARG A 243 -0.31 18.07 7.01
CA ARG A 243 -0.36 18.58 8.38
C ARG A 243 -1.25 19.82 8.44
N LYS A 244 -2.27 19.77 9.31
CA LYS A 244 -3.16 20.91 9.53
C LYS A 244 -2.34 22.09 10.01
N ARG A 245 -2.46 23.22 9.33
CA ARG A 245 -1.79 24.46 9.68
C ARG A 245 -2.76 25.61 9.66
N ILE A 246 -2.50 26.59 10.50
CA ILE A 246 -3.12 27.90 10.44
C ILE A 246 -2.09 28.82 9.80
N ARG A 247 -2.41 29.40 8.65
CA ARG A 247 -1.54 30.42 8.04
C ARG A 247 -1.85 31.75 8.67
N VAL A 248 -0.82 32.37 9.24
CA VAL A 248 -0.90 33.64 9.93
C VAL A 248 -0.10 34.65 9.12
N GLU A 249 -0.73 35.75 8.77
CA GLU A 249 -0.09 36.90 8.13
C GLU A 249 0.04 38.03 9.17
N VAL A 250 1.24 38.61 9.30
CA VAL A 250 1.57 39.62 10.31
C VAL A 250 2.49 40.68 9.72
N THR A 251 2.56 41.80 10.40
CA THR A 251 3.49 42.91 10.02
C THR A 251 4.95 42.51 10.19
N ASN A 252 5.26 41.61 11.16
CA ASN A 252 6.64 41.20 11.47
C ASN A 252 6.70 39.78 12.02
N THR A 253 7.26 38.85 11.24
CA THR A 253 7.38 37.43 11.65
C THR A 253 8.39 37.20 12.76
N ARG A 254 9.36 38.10 13.03
CA ARG A 254 10.27 37.98 14.18
C ARG A 254 9.53 38.14 15.51
N THR A 255 8.57 39.08 15.57
CA THR A 255 7.71 39.24 16.73
C THR A 255 6.79 38.07 16.90
N LEU A 256 6.17 37.59 15.80
CA LEU A 256 5.35 36.38 15.81
C LEU A 256 6.13 35.15 16.33
N SER A 257 7.38 34.95 15.89
CA SER A 257 8.23 33.84 16.35
C SER A 257 8.43 33.87 17.86
N ARG A 258 8.76 35.02 18.44
CA ARG A 258 8.89 35.19 19.90
C ARG A 258 7.63 34.83 20.66
N VAL A 259 6.47 35.25 20.15
CA VAL A 259 5.18 34.97 20.75
C VAL A 259 4.88 33.45 20.68
N LEU A 260 5.11 32.83 19.54
CA LEU A 260 4.88 31.39 19.33
C LEU A 260 5.84 30.51 20.14
N ASP A 261 7.12 30.92 20.26
CA ASP A 261 8.12 30.28 21.14
C ASP A 261 7.67 30.35 22.62
N GLY A 262 7.19 31.51 23.07
CA GLY A 262 6.64 31.68 24.41
C GLY A 262 5.36 30.86 24.68
N MET A 263 4.63 30.48 23.64
CA MET A 263 3.47 29.60 23.70
C MET A 263 3.83 28.12 23.53
N ASN A 264 5.09 27.79 23.30
CA ASN A 264 5.60 26.45 22.98
C ASN A 264 4.85 25.80 21.80
N VAL A 265 4.68 26.55 20.71
CA VAL A 265 3.91 26.18 19.53
C VAL A 265 4.86 25.98 18.35
N GLU A 266 4.68 24.88 17.62
CA GLU A 266 5.46 24.59 16.42
C GLU A 266 4.99 25.42 15.24
N TYR A 267 5.92 26.07 14.53
CA TYR A 267 5.64 26.91 13.37
C TYR A 267 6.78 26.85 12.33
N ALA A 268 6.51 27.34 11.13
CA ALA A 268 7.50 27.56 10.09
C ALA A 268 7.30 28.95 9.47
N ILE A 269 8.37 29.69 9.32
CA ILE A 269 8.35 30.96 8.60
C ILE A 269 8.34 30.70 7.09
N VAL A 270 7.35 31.24 6.41
CA VAL A 270 7.16 31.10 4.95
C VAL A 270 7.74 32.32 4.22
N SER A 271 7.57 33.49 4.80
CA SER A 271 8.11 34.79 4.27
C SER A 271 8.24 35.78 5.41
N ASP A 272 8.72 36.98 5.13
CA ASP A 272 8.88 38.07 6.12
C ASP A 272 7.57 38.48 6.82
N LYS A 273 6.42 38.09 6.24
CA LYS A 273 5.08 38.44 6.77
C LYS A 273 4.18 37.24 7.02
N VAL A 274 4.60 36.04 6.64
CA VAL A 274 3.75 34.85 6.67
C VAL A 274 4.42 33.71 7.42
N ALA A 275 3.70 33.10 8.36
CA ALA A 275 4.10 31.86 9.02
C ALA A 275 2.98 30.84 9.01
N ASP A 276 3.34 29.55 8.90
CA ASP A 276 2.46 28.43 9.07
C ASP A 276 2.61 27.88 10.49
N VAL A 277 1.50 27.80 11.23
CA VAL A 277 1.44 27.35 12.61
C VAL A 277 0.78 25.98 12.67
N TYR A 278 1.45 24.99 13.26
CA TYR A 278 1.07 23.57 13.24
C TYR A 278 0.34 23.08 14.50
N ALA A 279 -0.23 23.98 15.27
CA ALA A 279 -0.99 23.65 16.48
C ALA A 279 -2.40 24.26 16.45
N LYS A 280 -3.29 23.67 17.26
CA LYS A 280 -4.58 24.30 17.54
C LYS A 280 -4.35 25.48 18.49
N ILE A 281 -4.34 26.69 17.96
CA ILE A 281 -4.26 27.92 18.76
C ILE A 281 -5.63 28.57 18.82
N HIS A 282 -6.00 29.08 19.99
CA HIS A 282 -7.12 30.01 20.10
C HIS A 282 -6.69 31.34 19.47
N VAL A 283 -7.31 31.71 18.37
CA VAL A 283 -6.99 32.95 17.61
C VAL A 283 -6.98 34.16 18.54
N SER A 284 -7.95 34.26 19.46
CA SER A 284 -8.04 35.35 20.45
C SER A 284 -6.80 35.44 21.37
N LYS A 285 -6.21 34.32 21.78
CA LYS A 285 -4.99 34.33 22.60
C LYS A 285 -3.78 34.78 21.79
N LEU A 286 -3.69 34.32 20.55
CA LEU A 286 -2.60 34.72 19.64
C LEU A 286 -2.69 36.25 19.34
N THR A 287 -3.88 36.71 18.95
CA THR A 287 -4.10 38.16 18.67
C THR A 287 -3.77 39.01 19.89
N LEU A 288 -4.24 38.68 21.09
CA LEU A 288 -3.91 39.39 22.32
C LEU A 288 -2.40 39.45 22.61
N ALA A 289 -1.70 38.35 22.36
CA ALA A 289 -0.26 38.27 22.56
C ALA A 289 0.50 39.14 21.53
N LEU A 290 0.09 39.12 20.27
CA LEU A 290 0.67 39.96 19.20
C LEU A 290 0.40 41.45 19.41
N THR A 291 -0.81 41.83 19.82
CA THR A 291 -1.15 43.24 20.11
C THR A 291 -0.30 43.79 21.26
N LYS A 292 0.03 43.02 22.28
CA LYS A 292 0.95 43.44 23.37
C LYS A 292 2.36 43.75 22.87
N GLU A 293 2.79 43.14 21.78
CA GLU A 293 4.09 43.33 21.13
C GLU A 293 4.03 44.29 19.94
N ASN A 294 2.93 45.07 19.80
CA ASN A 294 2.68 45.97 18.67
C ASN A 294 2.84 45.30 17.29
N CYS A 295 2.37 44.07 17.15
CA CYS A 295 2.38 43.31 15.90
C CYS A 295 0.92 43.01 15.49
N GLU A 296 0.56 43.40 14.27
CA GLU A 296 -0.75 43.17 13.66
C GLU A 296 -0.67 42.01 12.65
#